data_23349f98753e21b77c453f4413f8169d
#
_entry.id   23349f98753e21b77c453f4413f8169d
#
_cell.length_a   1.000
_cell.length_b   1.000
_cell.length_c   1.000
_cell.angle_alpha   90.00
_cell.angle_beta   90.00
_cell.angle_gamma   90.00
#
_symmetry.space_group_name_H-M   'P 1'
#
loop_
_entity.id
_entity.type
_entity.pdbx_description
1 polymer ?
#
loop_
_entity_poly.entity_id
_entity_poly.type
_entity_poly.pdbx_seq_one_letter_code
_entity_poly.pdbx_strand_id
1 'polypeptide(L)'
;MENYRKYLGKLHANRTETSEHQSLARARIVILPAWLEGDLRTDHAGETGAVWIYHGILSVSRNPIVREFAQRHLKTEKRHLYEIGSVLKRTRRSRLLPVWRIAGFITGAVPALIGSRWVFYTIEAVETFVDAHYELQIRRLEAIRNLDPDMAAVRTILEACRADEIAHRDEALQIATKRPGLLARLWCALVSLGSRIAVACARRI
;
A
#
# COMPACT_ATOMS: atom_id res chain seq x y z
N MET A 1 40.27 -13.47 -17.42
CA MET A 1 40.07 -13.95 -16.02
C MET A 1 40.19 -12.83 -14.97
N GLU A 2 41.03 -11.82 -15.18
CA GLU A 2 41.25 -10.70 -14.25
C GLU A 2 40.04 -9.76 -14.11
N ASN A 3 39.33 -9.46 -15.19
CA ASN A 3 38.11 -8.64 -15.18
C ASN A 3 36.93 -9.29 -14.42
N TYR A 4 36.85 -10.61 -14.39
CA TYR A 4 35.82 -11.33 -13.67
C TYR A 4 36.04 -11.32 -12.14
N ARG A 5 37.31 -11.42 -11.71
CA ARG A 5 37.70 -11.26 -10.28
C ARG A 5 37.45 -9.86 -9.77
N LYS A 6 37.69 -8.83 -10.59
CA LYS A 6 37.43 -7.42 -10.26
C LYS A 6 35.93 -7.11 -10.15
N TYR A 7 35.10 -7.79 -10.97
CA TYR A 7 33.64 -7.70 -10.91
C TYR A 7 33.08 -8.37 -9.64
N LEU A 8 33.57 -9.56 -9.29
CA LEU A 8 33.17 -10.25 -8.06
C LEU A 8 33.62 -9.49 -6.78
N GLY A 9 34.78 -8.84 -6.80
CA GLY A 9 35.24 -8.00 -5.71
C GLY A 9 34.33 -6.78 -5.46
N LYS A 10 33.83 -6.15 -6.53
CA LYS A 10 32.85 -5.04 -6.43
C LYS A 10 31.47 -5.49 -5.92
N LEU A 11 31.03 -6.69 -6.29
CA LEU A 11 29.77 -7.26 -5.79
C LEU A 11 29.85 -7.63 -4.30
N HIS A 12 31.02 -8.05 -3.80
CA HIS A 12 31.22 -8.33 -2.37
C HIS A 12 31.33 -7.07 -1.54
N ALA A 13 32.01 -6.03 -2.04
CA ALA A 13 32.10 -4.73 -1.38
C ALA A 13 30.71 -4.05 -1.24
N ASN A 14 29.89 -4.04 -2.31
CA ASN A 14 28.51 -3.53 -2.26
C ASN A 14 27.59 -4.33 -1.33
N ARG A 15 27.86 -5.63 -1.14
CA ARG A 15 27.05 -6.50 -0.27
C ARG A 15 27.35 -6.30 1.21
N THR A 16 28.57 -5.94 1.57
CA THR A 16 28.97 -5.61 2.95
C THR A 16 28.48 -4.23 3.35
N GLU A 17 28.57 -3.21 2.48
CA GLU A 17 28.03 -1.87 2.76
C GLU A 17 26.49 -1.88 2.92
N THR A 18 25.77 -2.62 2.06
CA THR A 18 24.29 -2.76 2.21
C THR A 18 23.90 -3.53 3.47
N SER A 19 24.70 -4.51 3.92
CA SER A 19 24.39 -5.26 5.14
C SER A 19 24.68 -4.45 6.41
N GLU A 20 25.71 -3.61 6.42
CA GLU A 20 26.01 -2.68 7.51
C GLU A 20 24.98 -1.56 7.62
N HIS A 21 24.55 -0.95 6.50
CA HIS A 21 23.46 0.02 6.49
C HIS A 21 22.11 -0.60 6.92
N GLN A 22 21.83 -1.84 6.54
CA GLN A 22 20.64 -2.57 7.01
C GLN A 22 20.73 -3.00 8.48
N SER A 23 21.92 -3.29 8.99
CA SER A 23 22.19 -3.62 10.40
C SER A 23 22.05 -2.38 11.30
N LEU A 24 22.53 -1.22 10.88
CA LEU A 24 22.40 0.04 11.61
C LEU A 24 20.95 0.58 11.60
N ALA A 25 20.19 0.36 10.53
CA ALA A 25 18.77 0.70 10.48
C ALA A 25 17.91 -0.16 11.43
N ARG A 26 18.37 -1.34 11.85
CA ARG A 26 17.64 -2.24 12.77
C ARG A 26 17.64 -1.81 14.23
N ALA A 27 18.48 -0.88 14.65
CA ALA A 27 18.70 -0.55 16.07
C ALA A 27 18.08 0.78 16.54
N ARG A 28 17.59 1.62 15.62
CA ARG A 28 17.05 2.93 15.99
C ARG A 28 15.56 2.83 16.29
N ILE A 29 15.20 3.03 17.57
CA ILE A 29 13.79 3.17 17.96
C ILE A 29 13.31 4.53 17.45
N VAL A 30 12.57 4.52 16.35
CA VAL A 30 11.90 5.73 15.84
C VAL A 30 10.82 6.14 16.84
N ILE A 31 10.96 7.34 17.40
CA ILE A 31 9.96 7.93 18.31
C ILE A 31 9.11 8.89 17.49
N LEU A 32 7.93 8.43 17.10
CA LEU A 32 6.98 9.22 16.34
C LEU A 32 5.94 9.88 17.25
N PRO A 33 5.45 11.08 16.89
CA PRO A 33 4.30 11.68 17.59
C PRO A 33 3.08 10.76 17.52
N ALA A 34 2.25 10.78 18.56
CA ALA A 34 1.07 9.91 18.65
C ALA A 34 0.10 10.04 17.45
N TRP A 35 -0.02 11.24 16.88
CA TRP A 35 -0.85 11.48 15.70
C TRP A 35 -0.31 10.74 14.46
N LEU A 36 1.02 10.74 14.27
CA LEU A 36 1.66 10.06 13.14
C LEU A 36 1.65 8.54 13.33
N GLU A 37 1.85 8.05 14.57
CA GLU A 37 1.63 6.63 14.87
C GLU A 37 0.20 6.19 14.56
N GLY A 38 -0.80 7.05 14.84
CA GLY A 38 -2.20 6.81 14.49
C GLY A 38 -2.42 6.76 12.98
N ASP A 39 -1.81 7.67 12.23
CA ASP A 39 -1.87 7.68 10.77
C ASP A 39 -1.21 6.42 10.18
N LEU A 40 0.02 6.10 10.55
CA LEU A 40 0.73 4.87 10.11
C LEU A 40 -0.01 3.58 10.48
N ARG A 41 -0.76 3.57 11.59
CA ARG A 41 -1.62 2.43 11.92
C ARG A 41 -2.74 2.26 10.92
N THR A 42 -3.33 3.36 10.45
CA THR A 42 -4.35 3.30 9.40
C THR A 42 -3.77 2.83 8.08
N ASP A 43 -2.57 3.30 7.74
CA ASP A 43 -1.88 2.91 6.52
C ASP A 43 -1.54 1.41 6.55
N HIS A 44 -0.91 0.93 7.63
CA HIS A 44 -0.61 -0.50 7.78
C HIS A 44 -1.86 -1.39 7.70
N ALA A 45 -2.99 -0.91 8.20
CA ALA A 45 -4.26 -1.62 8.10
C ALA A 45 -4.81 -1.57 6.66
N GLY A 46 -4.69 -0.43 5.98
CA GLY A 46 -5.03 -0.23 4.57
C GLY A 46 -4.25 -1.16 3.66
N GLU A 47 -2.90 -1.14 3.78
CA GLU A 47 -2.02 -2.03 3.00
C GLU A 47 -2.30 -3.52 3.26
N THR A 48 -2.64 -3.87 4.53
CA THR A 48 -3.10 -5.23 4.82
C THR A 48 -4.36 -5.55 4.02
N GLY A 49 -5.32 -4.63 3.94
CA GLY A 49 -6.54 -4.78 3.14
C GLY A 49 -6.22 -4.90 1.64
N ALA A 50 -5.37 -4.01 1.11
CA ALA A 50 -4.97 -3.98 -0.30
C ALA A 50 -4.31 -5.29 -0.75
N VAL A 51 -3.36 -5.82 0.02
CA VAL A 51 -2.78 -7.15 -0.24
C VAL A 51 -3.86 -8.21 -0.37
N TRP A 52 -4.90 -8.19 0.48
CA TRP A 52 -5.97 -9.18 0.44
C TRP A 52 -7.01 -8.91 -0.64
N ILE A 53 -7.18 -7.67 -1.11
CA ILE A 53 -7.96 -7.37 -2.33
C ILE A 53 -7.35 -8.13 -3.52
N TYR A 54 -6.05 -8.02 -3.73
CA TYR A 54 -5.38 -8.71 -4.83
C TYR A 54 -5.38 -10.24 -4.66
N HIS A 55 -5.29 -10.75 -3.43
CA HIS A 55 -5.50 -12.18 -3.18
C HIS A 55 -6.91 -12.63 -3.55
N GLY A 56 -7.94 -11.84 -3.21
CA GLY A 56 -9.34 -12.09 -3.59
C GLY A 56 -9.51 -12.12 -5.11
N ILE A 57 -8.97 -11.13 -5.83
CA ILE A 57 -9.02 -11.08 -7.29
C ILE A 57 -8.36 -12.33 -7.90
N LEU A 58 -7.16 -12.68 -7.45
CA LEU A 58 -6.38 -13.79 -8.01
C LEU A 58 -6.98 -15.18 -7.72
N SER A 59 -7.75 -15.30 -6.63
CA SER A 59 -8.44 -16.56 -6.28
C SER A 59 -9.63 -16.87 -7.19
N VAL A 60 -10.21 -15.85 -7.81
CA VAL A 60 -11.45 -15.94 -8.59
C VAL A 60 -11.21 -15.73 -10.07
N SER A 61 -10.52 -14.66 -10.45
CA SER A 61 -10.35 -14.27 -11.85
C SER A 61 -9.48 -15.27 -12.62
N ARG A 62 -9.98 -15.68 -13.78
CA ARG A 62 -9.21 -16.45 -14.78
C ARG A 62 -8.79 -15.61 -15.98
N ASN A 63 -9.22 -14.35 -16.04
CA ASN A 63 -8.84 -13.44 -17.12
C ASN A 63 -7.34 -13.11 -17.03
N PRO A 64 -6.54 -13.34 -18.10
CA PRO A 64 -5.09 -13.16 -18.06
C PRO A 64 -4.68 -11.71 -17.77
N ILE A 65 -5.39 -10.71 -18.34
CA ILE A 65 -5.11 -9.28 -18.13
C ILE A 65 -5.32 -8.91 -16.65
N VAL A 66 -6.43 -9.34 -16.06
CA VAL A 66 -6.74 -9.10 -14.64
C VAL A 66 -5.70 -9.79 -13.74
N ARG A 67 -5.31 -11.01 -14.07
CA ARG A 67 -4.33 -11.76 -13.28
C ARG A 67 -2.94 -11.14 -13.34
N GLU A 68 -2.50 -10.74 -14.52
CA GLU A 68 -1.21 -10.07 -14.70
C GLU A 68 -1.18 -8.74 -13.94
N PHE A 69 -2.21 -7.91 -14.09
CA PHE A 69 -2.40 -6.69 -13.32
C PHE A 69 -2.33 -6.97 -11.82
N ALA A 70 -3.16 -7.88 -11.32
CA ALA A 70 -3.23 -8.19 -9.90
C ALA A 70 -1.91 -8.76 -9.33
N GLN A 71 -1.17 -9.56 -10.10
CA GLN A 71 0.12 -10.11 -9.67
C GLN A 71 1.21 -9.05 -9.55
N ARG A 72 1.22 -8.06 -10.47
CA ARG A 72 2.18 -6.95 -10.41
C ARG A 72 1.91 -6.07 -9.20
N HIS A 73 0.66 -5.63 -9.05
CA HIS A 73 0.28 -4.74 -7.96
C HIS A 73 0.38 -5.41 -6.58
N LEU A 74 0.04 -6.70 -6.46
CA LEU A 74 0.25 -7.44 -5.21
C LEU A 74 1.71 -7.39 -4.70
N LYS A 75 2.69 -7.34 -5.59
CA LYS A 75 4.11 -7.20 -5.20
C LYS A 75 4.38 -5.82 -4.62
N THR A 76 3.79 -4.79 -5.21
CA THR A 76 3.88 -3.41 -4.74
C THR A 76 3.23 -3.26 -3.37
N GLU A 77 1.99 -3.73 -3.18
CA GLU A 77 1.28 -3.69 -1.89
C GLU A 77 2.04 -4.40 -0.77
N LYS A 78 2.66 -5.54 -1.08
CA LYS A 78 3.51 -6.24 -0.11
C LYS A 78 4.74 -5.43 0.29
N ARG A 79 5.31 -4.65 -0.64
CA ARG A 79 6.40 -3.72 -0.34
C ARG A 79 5.92 -2.58 0.54
N HIS A 80 4.79 -1.93 0.20
CA HIS A 80 4.18 -0.87 1.02
C HIS A 80 3.91 -1.37 2.44
N LEU A 81 3.27 -2.52 2.58
CA LEU A 81 3.02 -3.15 3.87
C LEU A 81 4.30 -3.39 4.68
N TYR A 82 5.38 -3.78 4.02
CA TYR A 82 6.70 -3.96 4.65
C TYR A 82 7.30 -2.62 5.07
N GLU A 83 7.31 -1.61 4.20
CA GLU A 83 7.90 -0.29 4.44
C GLU A 83 7.17 0.44 5.57
N ILE A 84 5.84 0.53 5.52
CA ILE A 84 5.02 1.08 6.61
C ILE A 84 5.22 0.26 7.90
N GLY A 85 5.25 -1.07 7.78
CA GLY A 85 5.46 -1.96 8.91
C GLY A 85 6.85 -1.86 9.54
N SER A 86 7.86 -1.33 8.83
CA SER A 86 9.21 -1.12 9.33
C SER A 86 9.33 0.08 10.28
N VAL A 87 8.52 1.13 10.04
CA VAL A 87 8.51 2.36 10.84
C VAL A 87 7.43 2.34 11.95
N LEU A 88 6.46 1.43 11.87
CA LEU A 88 5.40 1.27 12.87
C LEU A 88 5.70 0.10 13.82
N LYS A 89 5.82 0.37 15.12
CA LYS A 89 6.00 -0.67 16.14
C LYS A 89 4.89 -1.72 16.06
N ARG A 90 5.24 -3.00 16.17
CA ARG A 90 4.26 -4.12 16.10
C ARG A 90 3.12 -3.97 17.10
N THR A 91 3.40 -3.45 18.30
CA THR A 91 2.43 -3.20 19.36
C THR A 91 1.45 -2.05 19.04
N ARG A 92 1.76 -1.25 18.02
CA ARG A 92 0.94 -0.11 17.55
C ARG A 92 0.10 -0.43 16.33
N ARG A 93 0.21 -1.63 15.78
CA ARG A 93 -0.62 -2.08 14.66
C ARG A 93 -2.07 -2.29 15.11
N SER A 94 -3.01 -2.11 14.18
CA SER A 94 -4.43 -2.32 14.45
C SER A 94 -4.71 -3.77 14.90
N ARG A 95 -5.57 -3.94 15.89
CA ARG A 95 -6.07 -5.26 16.32
C ARG A 95 -7.10 -5.83 15.35
N LEU A 96 -7.62 -5.01 14.45
CA LEU A 96 -8.62 -5.40 13.45
C LEU A 96 -8.00 -5.96 12.15
N LEU A 97 -6.68 -6.25 12.10
CA LEU A 97 -6.05 -6.80 10.91
C LEU A 97 -6.74 -8.07 10.36
N PRO A 98 -7.25 -9.02 11.19
CA PRO A 98 -8.02 -10.15 10.66
C PRO A 98 -9.29 -9.72 9.91
N VAL A 99 -9.98 -8.67 10.40
CA VAL A 99 -11.17 -8.11 9.76
C VAL A 99 -10.81 -7.48 8.42
N TRP A 100 -9.71 -6.72 8.36
CA TRP A 100 -9.24 -6.08 7.13
C TRP A 100 -8.82 -7.09 6.07
N ARG A 101 -8.26 -8.24 6.47
CA ARG A 101 -7.95 -9.34 5.56
C ARG A 101 -9.22 -9.91 4.91
N ILE A 102 -10.24 -10.18 5.71
CA ILE A 102 -11.52 -10.72 5.21
C ILE A 102 -12.22 -9.69 4.32
N ALA A 103 -12.32 -8.45 4.78
CA ALA A 103 -12.95 -7.37 4.02
C ALA A 103 -12.23 -7.12 2.69
N GLY A 104 -10.89 -7.04 2.69
CA GLY A 104 -10.09 -6.91 1.49
C GLY A 104 -10.30 -8.08 0.53
N PHE A 105 -10.25 -9.32 1.02
CA PHE A 105 -10.50 -10.50 0.19
C PHE A 105 -11.86 -10.44 -0.50
N ILE A 106 -12.93 -10.10 0.23
CA ILE A 106 -14.28 -9.96 -0.32
C ILE A 106 -14.34 -8.82 -1.35
N THR A 107 -13.71 -7.66 -1.04
CA THR A 107 -13.65 -6.50 -1.93
C THR A 107 -12.97 -6.84 -3.26
N GLY A 108 -12.01 -7.76 -3.28
CA GLY A 108 -11.38 -8.24 -4.50
C GLY A 108 -12.15 -9.38 -5.19
N ALA A 109 -12.64 -10.36 -4.43
CA ALA A 109 -13.28 -11.55 -4.98
C ALA A 109 -14.65 -11.25 -5.62
N VAL A 110 -15.48 -10.43 -4.98
CA VAL A 110 -16.84 -10.10 -5.48
C VAL A 110 -16.80 -9.45 -6.86
N PRO A 111 -16.06 -8.35 -7.11
CA PRO A 111 -16.01 -7.77 -8.45
C PRO A 111 -15.37 -8.73 -9.47
N ALA A 112 -14.41 -9.58 -9.06
CA ALA A 112 -13.80 -10.56 -9.94
C ALA A 112 -14.79 -11.66 -10.40
N LEU A 113 -15.79 -12.01 -9.59
CA LEU A 113 -16.90 -12.89 -9.98
C LEU A 113 -17.83 -12.24 -11.01
N ILE A 114 -18.03 -10.94 -10.92
CA ILE A 114 -18.93 -10.20 -11.83
C ILE A 114 -18.27 -9.98 -13.18
N GLY A 115 -16.96 -9.65 -13.19
CA GLY A 115 -16.20 -9.48 -14.43
C GLY A 115 -15.05 -8.48 -14.35
N SER A 116 -14.18 -8.54 -15.36
CA SER A 116 -12.89 -7.79 -15.37
C SER A 116 -13.06 -6.28 -15.14
N ARG A 117 -14.08 -5.64 -15.76
CA ARG A 117 -14.29 -4.19 -15.58
C ARG A 117 -14.63 -3.81 -14.14
N TRP A 118 -15.36 -4.68 -13.45
CA TRP A 118 -15.71 -4.45 -12.05
C TRP A 118 -14.47 -4.46 -11.15
N VAL A 119 -13.49 -5.31 -11.46
CA VAL A 119 -12.20 -5.29 -10.77
C VAL A 119 -11.54 -3.93 -10.94
N PHE A 120 -11.41 -3.43 -12.17
CA PHE A 120 -10.73 -2.15 -12.43
C PHE A 120 -11.48 -0.95 -11.82
N TYR A 121 -12.81 -0.93 -11.85
CA TYR A 121 -13.60 0.10 -11.13
C TYR A 121 -13.40 0.04 -9.62
N THR A 122 -13.25 -1.16 -9.05
CA THR A 122 -13.01 -1.34 -7.63
C THR A 122 -11.63 -0.81 -7.26
N ILE A 123 -10.60 -1.17 -8.02
CA ILE A 123 -9.24 -0.67 -7.78
C ILE A 123 -9.20 0.85 -7.93
N GLU A 124 -9.75 1.42 -9.01
CA GLU A 124 -9.83 2.88 -9.18
C GLU A 124 -10.48 3.57 -7.96
N ALA A 125 -11.56 3.03 -7.43
CA ALA A 125 -12.25 3.60 -6.27
C ALA A 125 -11.42 3.48 -4.97
N VAL A 126 -10.71 2.38 -4.76
CA VAL A 126 -9.81 2.17 -3.62
C VAL A 126 -8.65 3.12 -3.70
N GLU A 127 -7.92 3.16 -4.82
CA GLU A 127 -6.70 3.95 -4.96
C GLU A 127 -6.98 5.46 -4.99
N THR A 128 -8.15 5.88 -5.47
CA THR A 128 -8.60 7.28 -5.33
C THR A 128 -8.74 7.68 -3.86
N PHE A 129 -9.25 6.79 -3.03
CA PHE A 129 -9.35 7.04 -1.59
C PHE A 129 -7.96 7.04 -0.93
N VAL A 130 -7.10 6.09 -1.28
CA VAL A 130 -5.75 5.93 -0.69
C VAL A 130 -4.86 7.11 -1.07
N ASP A 131 -4.88 7.56 -2.33
CA ASP A 131 -4.18 8.77 -2.79
C ASP A 131 -4.53 9.98 -1.92
N ALA A 132 -5.83 10.26 -1.74
CA ALA A 132 -6.28 11.37 -0.90
C ALA A 132 -5.87 11.20 0.58
N HIS A 133 -5.84 9.97 1.08
CA HIS A 133 -5.44 9.66 2.44
C HIS A 133 -3.95 9.92 2.68
N TYR A 134 -3.07 9.46 1.81
CA TYR A 134 -1.63 9.74 1.85
C TYR A 134 -1.33 11.23 1.64
N GLU A 135 -2.00 11.88 0.68
CA GLU A 135 -1.82 13.32 0.45
C GLU A 135 -2.07 14.14 1.70
N LEU A 136 -3.14 13.84 2.45
CA LEU A 136 -3.46 14.55 3.69
C LEU A 136 -2.34 14.42 4.73
N GLN A 137 -1.75 13.24 4.87
CA GLN A 137 -0.66 12.98 5.80
C GLN A 137 0.63 13.69 5.37
N ILE A 138 0.98 13.61 4.08
CA ILE A 138 2.15 14.27 3.50
C ILE A 138 2.07 15.78 3.73
N ARG A 139 0.92 16.42 3.42
CA ARG A 139 0.70 17.86 3.66
C ARG A 139 0.86 18.24 5.13
N ARG A 140 0.43 17.38 6.06
CA ARG A 140 0.62 17.62 7.50
C ARG A 140 2.09 17.60 7.90
N LEU A 141 2.88 16.69 7.32
CA LEU A 141 4.33 16.61 7.55
C LEU A 141 5.07 17.81 6.91
N GLU A 142 4.66 18.24 5.73
CA GLU A 142 5.22 19.42 5.03
C GLU A 142 4.99 20.72 5.81
N ALA A 143 3.89 20.83 6.53
CA ALA A 143 3.58 22.01 7.35
C ALA A 143 4.49 22.16 8.59
N ILE A 144 5.28 21.14 8.94
CA ILE A 144 6.19 21.18 10.08
C ILE A 144 7.49 21.87 9.69
N ARG A 145 7.78 23.04 10.27
CA ARG A 145 8.90 23.93 9.91
C ARG A 145 10.28 23.29 10.09
N ASN A 146 10.47 22.48 11.15
CA ASN A 146 11.70 21.76 11.45
C ASN A 146 11.36 20.28 11.60
N LEU A 147 11.17 19.61 10.46
CA LEU A 147 10.79 18.21 10.44
C LEU A 147 11.97 17.36 10.97
N ASP A 148 11.68 16.55 11.98
CA ASP A 148 12.65 15.58 12.51
C ASP A 148 13.08 14.59 11.41
N PRO A 149 14.35 14.15 11.38
CA PRO A 149 14.85 13.21 10.36
C PRO A 149 14.04 11.92 10.26
N ASP A 150 13.53 11.37 11.38
CA ASP A 150 12.72 10.17 11.37
C ASP A 150 11.33 10.44 10.72
N MET A 151 10.72 11.60 11.00
CA MET A 151 9.50 12.03 10.32
C MET A 151 9.72 12.35 8.83
N ALA A 152 10.89 12.90 8.48
CA ALA A 152 11.27 13.13 7.08
C ALA A 152 11.41 11.79 6.32
N ALA A 153 11.98 10.76 6.95
CA ALA A 153 12.06 9.42 6.37
C ALA A 153 10.66 8.81 6.17
N VAL A 154 9.76 8.97 7.17
CA VAL A 154 8.35 8.54 7.02
C VAL A 154 7.69 9.26 5.86
N ARG A 155 7.85 10.58 5.72
CA ARG A 155 7.30 11.34 4.59
C ARG A 155 7.75 10.77 3.25
N THR A 156 9.04 10.47 3.09
CA THR A 156 9.58 9.88 1.86
C THR A 156 8.93 8.53 1.54
N ILE A 157 8.68 7.69 2.55
CA ILE A 157 7.95 6.43 2.37
C ILE A 157 6.52 6.69 1.88
N LEU A 158 5.80 7.61 2.53
CA LEU A 158 4.42 7.94 2.15
C LEU A 158 4.32 8.53 0.74
N GLU A 159 5.29 9.40 0.35
CA GLU A 159 5.38 9.96 -1.00
C GLU A 159 5.59 8.86 -2.05
N ALA A 160 6.45 7.88 -1.77
CA ALA A 160 6.72 6.76 -2.66
C ALA A 160 5.49 5.84 -2.79
N CYS A 161 4.85 5.45 -1.66
CA CYS A 161 3.61 4.68 -1.68
C CYS A 161 2.54 5.41 -2.50
N ARG A 162 2.28 6.69 -2.21
CA ARG A 162 1.29 7.50 -2.93
C ARG A 162 1.53 7.52 -4.44
N ALA A 163 2.79 7.65 -4.88
CA ALA A 163 3.12 7.66 -6.30
C ALA A 163 2.73 6.34 -6.99
N ASP A 164 2.93 5.21 -6.31
CA ASP A 164 2.51 3.91 -6.82
C ASP A 164 0.99 3.76 -6.85
N GLU A 165 0.25 4.26 -5.83
CA GLU A 165 -1.23 4.21 -5.81
C GLU A 165 -1.85 5.03 -6.95
N ILE A 166 -1.27 6.19 -7.25
CA ILE A 166 -1.66 6.99 -8.42
C ILE A 166 -1.45 6.17 -9.71
N ALA A 167 -0.32 5.48 -9.84
CA ALA A 167 -0.03 4.65 -11.00
C ALA A 167 -1.00 3.46 -11.10
N HIS A 168 -1.33 2.80 -9.99
CA HIS A 168 -2.32 1.71 -9.92
C HIS A 168 -3.71 2.17 -10.37
N ARG A 169 -4.17 3.31 -9.85
CA ARG A 169 -5.42 3.93 -10.22
C ARG A 169 -5.48 4.24 -11.72
N ASP A 170 -4.45 4.92 -12.21
CA ASP A 170 -4.42 5.40 -13.60
C ASP A 170 -4.35 4.22 -14.59
N GLU A 171 -3.62 3.15 -14.26
CA GLU A 171 -3.62 1.92 -15.04
C GLU A 171 -5.00 1.23 -15.04
N ALA A 172 -5.64 1.14 -13.88
CA ALA A 172 -6.99 0.56 -13.76
C ALA A 172 -8.00 1.34 -14.64
N LEU A 173 -7.95 2.68 -14.62
CA LEU A 173 -8.78 3.55 -15.47
C LEU A 173 -8.54 3.29 -16.95
N GLN A 174 -7.28 3.18 -17.37
CA GLN A 174 -6.93 2.92 -18.78
C GLN A 174 -7.47 1.59 -19.27
N ILE A 175 -7.37 0.52 -18.45
CA ILE A 175 -7.84 -0.81 -18.82
C ILE A 175 -9.37 -0.90 -18.79
N ALA A 176 -10.03 -0.18 -17.90
CA ALA A 176 -11.51 -0.18 -17.79
C ALA A 176 -12.23 0.28 -19.06
N THR A 177 -11.62 1.19 -19.82
CA THR A 177 -12.07 1.73 -21.15
C THR A 177 -13.46 2.37 -21.19
N LYS A 178 -14.38 2.00 -20.30
CA LYS A 178 -15.75 2.52 -20.23
C LYS A 178 -16.06 3.04 -18.83
N ARG A 179 -16.94 4.03 -18.76
CA ARG A 179 -17.44 4.53 -17.47
C ARG A 179 -18.31 3.49 -16.77
N PRO A 180 -18.27 3.42 -15.42
CA PRO A 180 -19.10 2.50 -14.66
C PRO A 180 -20.59 2.84 -14.81
N GLY A 181 -21.43 1.82 -15.02
CA GLY A 181 -22.89 1.92 -14.95
C GLY A 181 -23.37 2.13 -13.51
N LEU A 182 -24.68 2.34 -13.32
CA LEU A 182 -25.26 2.68 -12.03
C LEU A 182 -24.88 1.69 -10.91
N LEU A 183 -24.99 0.38 -11.15
CA LEU A 183 -24.68 -0.64 -10.14
C LEU A 183 -23.20 -0.63 -9.77
N ALA A 184 -22.30 -0.47 -10.75
CA ALA A 184 -20.86 -0.37 -10.48
C ALA A 184 -20.52 0.91 -9.70
N ARG A 185 -21.20 2.03 -9.98
CA ARG A 185 -21.05 3.27 -9.21
C ARG A 185 -21.50 3.11 -7.76
N LEU A 186 -22.63 2.42 -7.52
CA LEU A 186 -23.11 2.12 -6.17
C LEU A 186 -22.10 1.23 -5.42
N TRP A 187 -21.56 0.22 -6.09
CA TRP A 187 -20.50 -0.62 -5.54
C TRP A 187 -19.26 0.20 -5.16
N CYS A 188 -18.73 1.04 -6.06
CA CYS A 188 -17.59 1.89 -5.79
C CYS A 188 -17.84 2.87 -4.63
N ALA A 189 -19.06 3.41 -4.54
CA ALA A 189 -19.46 4.26 -3.41
C ALA A 189 -19.46 3.48 -2.08
N LEU A 190 -19.94 2.23 -2.08
CA LEU A 190 -19.92 1.34 -0.92
C LEU A 190 -18.47 1.03 -0.50
N VAL A 191 -17.60 0.72 -1.45
CA VAL A 191 -16.17 0.46 -1.20
C VAL A 191 -15.50 1.70 -0.61
N SER A 192 -15.72 2.88 -1.19
CA SER A 192 -15.16 4.14 -0.68
C SER A 192 -15.66 4.47 0.72
N LEU A 193 -16.94 4.24 1.02
CA LEU A 193 -17.50 4.41 2.36
C LEU A 193 -16.89 3.42 3.35
N GLY A 194 -16.77 2.15 2.94
CA GLY A 194 -16.14 1.08 3.73
C GLY A 194 -14.69 1.43 4.08
N SER A 195 -13.92 1.95 3.13
CA SER A 195 -12.53 2.39 3.34
C SER A 195 -12.45 3.53 4.38
N ARG A 196 -13.36 4.52 4.32
CA ARG A 196 -13.42 5.60 5.32
C ARG A 196 -13.72 5.08 6.72
N ILE A 197 -14.68 4.17 6.84
CA ILE A 197 -15.02 3.53 8.12
C ILE A 197 -13.83 2.72 8.63
N ALA A 198 -13.16 1.95 7.76
CA ALA A 198 -12.00 1.15 8.10
C ALA A 198 -10.88 2.01 8.69
N VAL A 199 -10.53 3.12 8.03
CA VAL A 199 -9.53 4.09 8.53
C VAL A 199 -9.95 4.66 9.89
N ALA A 200 -11.21 5.10 10.05
CA ALA A 200 -11.70 5.65 11.30
C ALA A 200 -11.62 4.64 12.46
N CYS A 201 -11.91 3.37 12.20
CA CYS A 201 -11.79 2.27 13.17
C CYS A 201 -10.31 1.95 13.47
N ALA A 202 -9.48 1.77 12.45
CA ALA A 202 -8.08 1.42 12.61
C ALA A 202 -7.28 2.51 13.36
N ARG A 203 -7.67 3.78 13.23
CA ARG A 203 -7.05 4.88 13.97
C ARG A 203 -7.21 4.75 15.48
N ARG A 204 -8.27 4.09 15.96
CA ARG A 204 -8.63 4.00 17.38
C ARG A 204 -8.19 2.68 18.02
N ILE A 205 -8.07 1.61 17.24
CA ILE A 205 -7.90 0.24 17.76
C ILE A 205 -6.63 -0.39 17.13
#